data_e4f4b1243f659de9772f7544b320c46f
#
_entry.id   e4f4b1243f659de9772f7544b320c46f
#
_cell.length_a   1.000
_cell.length_b   1.000
_cell.length_c   1.000
_cell.angle_alpha   90.00
_cell.angle_beta   90.00
_cell.angle_gamma   90.00
#
_symmetry.space_group_name_H-M   'P 1'
#
loop_
_entity.id
_entity.type
_entity.pdbx_description
1 polymer ?
#
loop_
_entity_poly.entity_id
_entity_poly.type
_entity_poly.pdbx_seq_one_letter_code
_entity_poly.pdbx_strand_id
1 'polypeptide(L)'
;PESVGGSINKERLLSMIGRINYNFKRKFIFEASFRRDGSSKFSRETRWGSFFSVGGSWVLSNESFIKNVDWINNLKLKASYGELGNNRGVGFFPYLQVFETGFSQLNKPGILSLEFVDPNLSWEKTALTNIGVEFSFFENKINGSVEYYNKESIDLIYDQPLALSTGNESVKTNVGAVK
;
A
#
# COMPACT_ATOMS: atom_id res chain seq x y z
N PRO A 1 31.18 34.79 -7.97
CA PRO A 1 29.74 34.89 -7.81
C PRO A 1 29.21 33.51 -7.46
N GLU A 2 28.61 33.39 -6.28
CA GLU A 2 27.92 32.19 -5.87
C GLU A 2 26.65 32.05 -6.70
N SER A 3 26.54 30.99 -7.49
CA SER A 3 25.31 30.66 -8.23
C SER A 3 24.39 29.90 -7.29
N VAL A 4 23.27 30.49 -6.92
CA VAL A 4 22.19 29.80 -6.20
C VAL A 4 21.33 29.09 -7.26
N GLY A 5 21.45 27.77 -7.32
CA GLY A 5 20.59 26.90 -8.15
C GLY A 5 19.45 26.30 -7.32
N GLY A 6 18.25 26.29 -7.87
CA GLY A 6 17.10 25.60 -7.27
C GLY A 6 16.43 24.70 -8.30
N SER A 7 16.00 23.50 -7.87
CA SER A 7 15.18 22.61 -8.68
C SER A 7 13.78 22.47 -8.09
N ILE A 8 12.76 22.44 -8.95
CA ILE A 8 11.37 22.21 -8.54
C ILE A 8 10.94 20.87 -9.12
N ASN A 9 10.70 19.92 -8.23
CA ASN A 9 10.12 18.63 -8.60
C ASN A 9 8.59 18.65 -8.35
N LYS A 10 7.82 18.14 -9.31
CA LYS A 10 6.36 18.09 -9.23
C LYS A 10 5.89 16.65 -9.26
N GLU A 11 5.08 16.26 -8.28
CA GLU A 11 4.36 15.00 -8.24
C GLU A 11 2.88 15.24 -8.45
N ARG A 12 2.20 14.33 -9.15
CA ARG A 12 0.75 14.33 -9.34
C ARG A 12 0.20 12.97 -8.94
N LEU A 13 -0.84 13.00 -8.12
CA LEU A 13 -1.61 11.84 -7.70
C LEU A 13 -3.07 12.08 -8.06
N LEU A 14 -3.69 11.10 -8.70
CA LEU A 14 -5.13 11.09 -8.97
C LEU A 14 -5.75 9.84 -8.34
N SER A 15 -6.78 10.03 -7.51
CA SER A 15 -7.45 8.93 -6.81
C SER A 15 -8.94 8.92 -7.10
N MET A 16 -9.47 7.74 -7.38
CA MET A 16 -10.91 7.46 -7.47
C MET A 16 -11.28 6.49 -6.37
N ILE A 17 -12.30 6.82 -5.57
CA ILE A 17 -12.69 6.06 -4.39
C ILE A 17 -14.19 5.79 -4.44
N GLY A 18 -14.57 4.54 -4.20
CA GLY A 18 -15.95 4.11 -3.97
C GLY A 18 -16.05 3.34 -2.65
N ARG A 19 -17.12 3.56 -1.87
CA ARG A 19 -17.37 2.85 -0.62
C ARG A 19 -18.83 2.50 -0.49
N ILE A 20 -19.10 1.29 0.03
CA ILE A 20 -20.44 0.79 0.33
C ILE A 20 -20.44 0.33 1.77
N ASN A 21 -21.44 0.79 2.53
CA ASN A 21 -21.69 0.33 3.89
C ASN A 21 -23.13 -0.21 3.96
N TYR A 22 -23.28 -1.39 4.52
CA TYR A 22 -24.57 -2.04 4.67
C TYR A 22 -24.76 -2.55 6.08
N ASN A 23 -25.88 -2.17 6.71
CA ASN A 23 -26.23 -2.59 8.04
C ASN A 23 -27.59 -3.32 7.99
N PHE A 24 -27.59 -4.62 8.30
CA PHE A 24 -28.76 -5.43 8.32
C PHE A 24 -29.23 -5.70 9.75
N LYS A 25 -30.38 -5.16 10.10
CA LYS A 25 -31.07 -5.35 11.40
C LYS A 25 -30.17 -5.06 12.62
N ARG A 26 -29.15 -4.24 12.50
CA ARG A 26 -28.12 -4.00 13.54
C ARG A 26 -27.41 -5.27 14.03
N LYS A 27 -27.48 -6.36 13.26
CA LYS A 27 -26.83 -7.64 13.55
C LYS A 27 -25.61 -7.86 12.68
N PHE A 28 -25.75 -7.59 11.39
CA PHE A 28 -24.70 -7.75 10.42
C PHE A 28 -24.33 -6.40 9.82
N ILE A 29 -23.07 -6.05 9.90
CA ILE A 29 -22.52 -4.82 9.33
C ILE A 29 -21.50 -5.25 8.31
N PHE A 30 -21.63 -4.74 7.09
CA PHE A 30 -20.72 -5.02 5.99
C PHE A 30 -20.20 -3.70 5.42
N GLU A 31 -18.91 -3.66 5.12
CA GLU A 31 -18.26 -2.54 4.46
C GLU A 31 -17.39 -3.07 3.32
N ALA A 32 -17.46 -2.41 2.17
CA ALA A 32 -16.54 -2.64 1.06
C ALA A 32 -16.07 -1.30 0.50
N SER A 33 -14.79 -1.20 0.17
CA SER A 33 -14.26 -0.05 -0.54
C SER A 33 -13.35 -0.47 -1.68
N PHE A 34 -13.30 0.36 -2.69
CA PHE A 34 -12.40 0.25 -3.82
C PHE A 34 -11.75 1.60 -4.06
N ARG A 35 -10.43 1.60 -4.26
CA ARG A 35 -9.65 2.78 -4.60
C ARG A 35 -8.74 2.47 -5.78
N ARG A 36 -8.73 3.40 -6.74
CA ARG A 36 -7.80 3.36 -7.87
C ARG A 36 -6.97 4.64 -7.87
N ASP A 37 -5.67 4.48 -7.72
CA ASP A 37 -4.71 5.57 -7.61
C ASP A 37 -3.78 5.58 -8.83
N GLY A 38 -3.57 6.76 -9.42
CA GLY A 38 -2.61 6.97 -10.49
C GLY A 38 -1.53 7.95 -10.05
N SER A 39 -0.26 7.56 -10.12
CA SER A 39 0.89 8.37 -9.73
C SER A 39 1.77 8.71 -10.94
N SER A 40 2.23 9.97 -11.00
CA SER A 40 3.19 10.43 -12.01
C SER A 40 4.61 9.87 -11.80
N LYS A 41 4.85 9.16 -10.69
CA LYS A 41 6.13 8.50 -10.40
C LYS A 41 6.37 7.25 -11.23
N PHE A 42 5.31 6.65 -11.77
CA PHE A 42 5.38 5.42 -12.53
C PHE A 42 5.18 5.66 -14.03
N SER A 43 5.61 4.71 -14.84
CA SER A 43 5.43 4.74 -16.28
C SER A 43 3.95 4.78 -16.66
N ARG A 44 3.63 5.03 -17.93
CA ARG A 44 2.24 5.13 -18.41
C ARG A 44 1.48 3.82 -18.21
N GLU A 45 2.17 2.71 -18.33
CA GLU A 45 1.63 1.35 -18.24
C GLU A 45 1.39 0.92 -16.79
N THR A 46 2.26 1.35 -15.85
CA THR A 46 2.25 0.86 -14.45
C THR A 46 1.75 1.88 -13.42
N ARG A 47 1.39 3.11 -13.84
CA ARG A 47 1.01 4.21 -12.94
C ARG A 47 -0.24 3.97 -12.11
N TRP A 48 -1.14 3.06 -12.54
CA TRP A 48 -2.41 2.83 -11.91
C TRP A 48 -2.36 1.62 -10.98
N GLY A 49 -2.50 1.87 -9.67
CA GLY A 49 -2.73 0.84 -8.66
C GLY A 49 -4.22 0.74 -8.30
N SER A 50 -4.71 -0.48 -8.12
CA SER A 50 -6.07 -0.75 -7.64
C SER A 50 -6.00 -1.46 -6.30
N PHE A 51 -6.73 -0.94 -5.32
CA PHE A 51 -6.72 -1.42 -3.94
C PHE A 51 -8.15 -1.56 -3.47
N PHE A 52 -8.44 -2.64 -2.79
CA PHE A 52 -9.77 -2.88 -2.26
C PHE A 52 -9.72 -3.24 -0.78
N SER A 53 -10.82 -3.03 -0.09
CA SER A 53 -11.02 -3.55 1.25
C SER A 53 -12.43 -4.07 1.41
N VAL A 54 -12.56 -5.10 2.22
CA VAL A 54 -13.83 -5.68 2.63
C VAL A 54 -13.77 -5.97 4.12
N GLY A 55 -14.85 -5.66 4.81
CA GLY A 55 -14.99 -5.95 6.23
C GLY A 55 -16.41 -6.37 6.55
N GLY A 56 -16.53 -7.24 7.55
CA GLY A 56 -17.79 -7.67 8.09
C GLY A 56 -17.75 -7.75 9.60
N SER A 57 -18.86 -7.47 10.24
CA SER A 57 -19.02 -7.73 11.65
C SER A 57 -20.40 -8.27 11.98
N TRP A 58 -20.44 -9.18 12.96
CA TRP A 58 -21.64 -9.80 13.48
C TRP A 58 -21.80 -9.42 14.95
N VAL A 59 -22.88 -8.71 15.25
CA VAL A 59 -23.22 -8.30 16.61
C VAL A 59 -24.03 -9.43 17.26
N LEU A 60 -23.33 -10.35 17.90
CA LEU A 60 -23.89 -11.54 18.54
C LEU A 60 -24.84 -11.20 19.67
N SER A 61 -24.57 -10.13 20.41
CA SER A 61 -25.43 -9.65 21.49
C SER A 61 -26.85 -9.26 21.04
N ASN A 62 -27.06 -9.01 19.73
CA ASN A 62 -28.38 -8.75 19.16
C ASN A 62 -29.12 -10.01 18.69
N GLU A 63 -28.50 -11.19 18.84
CA GLU A 63 -29.14 -12.45 18.47
C GLU A 63 -30.04 -12.96 19.62
N SER A 64 -31.14 -13.62 19.25
CA SER A 64 -32.15 -14.10 20.21
C SER A 64 -31.59 -15.07 21.24
N PHE A 65 -30.56 -15.83 20.90
CA PHE A 65 -29.95 -16.81 21.80
C PHE A 65 -28.99 -16.20 22.84
N ILE A 66 -28.48 -14.97 22.60
CA ILE A 66 -27.62 -14.23 23.54
C ILE A 66 -28.38 -13.10 24.23
N LYS A 67 -29.40 -12.53 23.61
CA LYS A 67 -30.12 -11.35 24.08
C LYS A 67 -30.69 -11.49 25.50
N ASN A 68 -30.95 -12.71 25.94
CA ASN A 68 -31.52 -12.99 27.29
C ASN A 68 -30.43 -13.32 28.33
N VAL A 69 -29.15 -13.12 28.00
CA VAL A 69 -28.02 -13.36 28.89
C VAL A 69 -27.61 -12.03 29.51
N ASP A 70 -28.10 -11.77 30.75
CA ASP A 70 -28.02 -10.46 31.42
C ASP A 70 -26.60 -9.93 31.62
N TRP A 71 -25.60 -10.81 31.72
CA TRP A 71 -24.21 -10.40 31.93
C TRP A 71 -23.46 -10.05 30.65
N ILE A 72 -23.99 -10.30 29.44
CA ILE A 72 -23.41 -9.94 28.14
C ILE A 72 -24.08 -8.67 27.64
N ASN A 73 -23.39 -7.54 27.71
CA ASN A 73 -23.89 -6.27 27.20
C ASN A 73 -23.58 -6.06 25.72
N ASN A 74 -22.38 -6.44 25.30
CA ASN A 74 -21.96 -6.42 23.90
C ASN A 74 -21.04 -7.59 23.59
N LEU A 75 -21.31 -8.26 22.49
CA LEU A 75 -20.42 -9.27 21.93
C LEU A 75 -20.47 -9.15 20.40
N LYS A 76 -19.33 -8.83 19.79
CA LYS A 76 -19.24 -8.57 18.35
C LYS A 76 -18.02 -9.26 17.79
N LEU A 77 -18.23 -10.07 16.77
CA LEU A 77 -17.16 -10.61 15.92
C LEU A 77 -16.93 -9.65 14.76
N LYS A 78 -15.66 -9.49 14.36
CA LYS A 78 -15.27 -8.69 13.20
C LYS A 78 -14.18 -9.39 12.41
N ALA A 79 -14.24 -9.25 11.10
CA ALA A 79 -13.19 -9.68 10.20
C ALA A 79 -13.07 -8.68 9.07
N SER A 80 -11.84 -8.40 8.64
CA SER A 80 -11.58 -7.52 7.52
C SER A 80 -10.32 -7.94 6.77
N TYR A 81 -10.34 -7.63 5.48
CA TYR A 81 -9.19 -7.71 4.59
C TYR A 81 -9.09 -6.39 3.82
N GLY A 82 -7.89 -5.88 3.63
CA GLY A 82 -7.68 -4.67 2.84
C GLY A 82 -6.28 -4.57 2.27
N GLU A 83 -6.21 -3.90 1.13
CA GLU A 83 -4.97 -3.60 0.44
C GLU A 83 -4.69 -2.09 0.46
N LEU A 84 -3.44 -1.72 0.70
CA LEU A 84 -2.94 -0.36 0.66
C LEU A 84 -1.79 -0.26 -0.33
N GLY A 85 -1.84 0.75 -1.21
CA GLY A 85 -0.75 1.07 -2.12
C GLY A 85 0.26 2.03 -1.50
N ASN A 86 1.53 1.79 -1.81
CA ASN A 86 2.63 2.66 -1.42
C ASN A 86 3.48 3.01 -2.66
N ASN A 87 3.77 4.30 -2.86
CA ASN A 87 4.65 4.83 -3.90
C ASN A 87 5.82 5.66 -3.33
N ARG A 88 6.11 5.46 -2.03
CA ARG A 88 7.20 6.16 -1.35
C ARG A 88 8.55 5.53 -1.69
N GLY A 89 9.61 6.31 -1.62
CA GLY A 89 10.97 5.83 -1.89
C GLY A 89 11.32 5.62 -3.37
N VAL A 90 10.38 5.88 -4.28
CA VAL A 90 10.57 5.66 -5.73
C VAL A 90 11.39 6.77 -6.40
N GLY A 91 11.40 7.97 -5.82
CA GLY A 91 11.98 9.15 -6.46
C GLY A 91 11.04 9.80 -7.47
N PHE A 92 11.59 10.70 -8.31
CA PHE A 92 10.86 11.37 -9.39
C PHE A 92 11.27 10.76 -10.72
N PHE A 93 10.30 10.28 -11.49
CA PHE A 93 10.50 9.71 -12.84
C PHE A 93 11.52 8.55 -12.91
N PRO A 94 11.49 7.55 -12.01
CA PRO A 94 12.49 6.46 -11.96
C PRO A 94 12.43 5.53 -13.18
N TYR A 95 11.42 5.68 -14.04
CA TYR A 95 11.26 4.94 -15.29
C TYR A 95 11.93 5.62 -16.50
N LEU A 96 12.46 6.84 -16.30
CA LEU A 96 13.16 7.55 -17.38
C LEU A 96 14.66 7.29 -17.29
N GLN A 97 15.20 6.67 -18.33
CA GLN A 97 16.64 6.51 -18.47
C GLN A 97 17.30 7.86 -18.72
N VAL A 98 18.20 8.26 -17.85
CA VAL A 98 18.97 9.51 -17.95
C VAL A 98 20.38 9.19 -18.42
N PHE A 99 20.87 10.00 -19.36
CA PHE A 99 22.21 9.89 -19.86
C PHE A 99 22.98 11.17 -19.57
N GLU A 100 24.24 11.03 -19.22
CA GLU A 100 25.17 12.14 -19.05
C GLU A 100 26.08 12.22 -20.29
N THR A 101 26.30 13.44 -20.72
CA THR A 101 27.18 13.74 -21.88
C THR A 101 28.48 14.38 -21.39
N GLY A 102 29.48 14.49 -22.27
CA GLY A 102 30.75 15.11 -21.92
C GLY A 102 31.88 14.10 -21.69
N PHE A 103 31.57 12.81 -21.73
CA PHE A 103 32.59 11.76 -21.73
C PHE A 103 33.27 11.65 -23.09
N SER A 104 34.53 11.27 -23.08
CA SER A 104 35.25 10.95 -24.32
C SER A 104 36.09 9.68 -24.12
N GLN A 105 36.10 8.82 -25.11
CA GLN A 105 36.97 7.66 -25.19
C GLN A 105 37.69 7.66 -26.56
N LEU A 106 39.01 7.56 -26.54
CA LEU A 106 39.84 7.61 -27.77
C LEU A 106 39.52 8.82 -28.67
N ASN A 107 39.35 10.00 -28.05
CA ASN A 107 38.97 11.26 -28.71
C ASN A 107 37.62 11.24 -29.45
N LYS A 108 36.73 10.28 -29.11
CA LYS A 108 35.35 10.26 -29.59
C LYS A 108 34.41 10.66 -28.47
N PRO A 109 33.41 11.52 -28.74
CA PRO A 109 32.41 11.86 -27.72
C PRO A 109 31.60 10.63 -27.34
N GLY A 110 31.35 10.48 -26.05
CA GLY A 110 30.58 9.39 -25.46
C GLY A 110 29.44 9.89 -24.58
N ILE A 111 28.50 9.03 -24.35
CA ILE A 111 27.42 9.20 -23.38
C ILE A 111 27.50 8.08 -22.35
N LEU A 112 27.14 8.38 -21.09
CA LEU A 112 27.10 7.40 -19.99
C LEU A 112 25.68 7.30 -19.50
N SER A 113 25.17 6.08 -19.32
CA SER A 113 23.91 5.84 -18.57
C SER A 113 24.23 5.99 -17.09
N LEU A 114 23.50 6.87 -16.41
CA LEU A 114 23.71 7.11 -14.98
C LEU A 114 23.12 6.01 -14.12
N GLU A 115 21.99 5.47 -14.54
CA GLU A 115 21.25 4.46 -13.76
C GLU A 115 20.55 3.49 -14.71
N PHE A 116 20.42 2.23 -14.30
CA PHE A 116 19.47 1.32 -14.92
C PHE A 116 18.08 1.59 -14.37
N VAL A 117 17.08 1.54 -15.24
CA VAL A 117 15.69 1.75 -14.89
C VAL A 117 14.87 0.49 -15.17
N ASP A 118 13.91 0.20 -14.30
CA ASP A 118 12.90 -0.81 -14.56
C ASP A 118 11.63 -0.12 -15.09
N PRO A 119 11.29 -0.28 -16.39
CA PRO A 119 10.08 0.32 -16.96
C PRO A 119 8.79 -0.26 -16.36
N ASN A 120 8.87 -1.44 -15.72
CA ASN A 120 7.73 -2.13 -15.09
C ASN A 120 7.57 -1.78 -13.61
N LEU A 121 8.44 -0.92 -13.07
CA LEU A 121 8.33 -0.48 -11.67
C LEU A 121 6.92 0.05 -11.38
N SER A 122 6.30 -0.48 -10.33
CA SER A 122 4.91 -0.23 -9.99
C SER A 122 4.69 -0.04 -8.49
N TRP A 123 3.44 0.05 -8.07
CA TRP A 123 3.04 0.22 -6.69
C TRP A 123 3.46 -0.98 -5.83
N GLU A 124 4.07 -0.69 -4.70
CA GLU A 124 4.16 -1.63 -3.58
C GLU A 124 2.80 -1.77 -2.92
N LYS A 125 2.44 -2.96 -2.48
CA LYS A 125 1.16 -3.26 -1.82
C LYS A 125 1.39 -3.77 -0.42
N THR A 126 0.53 -3.35 0.50
CA THR A 126 0.42 -3.95 1.82
C THR A 126 -0.97 -4.55 1.96
N ALA A 127 -1.05 -5.86 2.13
CA ALA A 127 -2.26 -6.59 2.47
C ALA A 127 -2.36 -6.76 3.98
N LEU A 128 -3.53 -6.45 4.55
CA LEU A 128 -3.80 -6.57 5.98
C LEU A 128 -5.07 -7.37 6.18
N THR A 129 -4.95 -8.46 6.94
CA THR A 129 -6.08 -9.28 7.40
C THR A 129 -6.24 -9.10 8.89
N ASN A 130 -7.45 -8.77 9.36
CA ASN A 130 -7.77 -8.66 10.78
C ASN A 130 -8.96 -9.54 11.11
N ILE A 131 -8.90 -10.23 12.25
CA ILE A 131 -10.01 -10.95 12.85
C ILE A 131 -10.04 -10.59 14.34
N GLY A 132 -11.20 -10.23 14.87
CA GLY A 132 -11.28 -9.80 16.25
C GLY A 132 -12.63 -10.04 16.90
N VAL A 133 -12.62 -9.97 18.22
CA VAL A 133 -13.77 -10.03 19.09
C VAL A 133 -13.77 -8.80 19.96
N GLU A 134 -14.88 -8.08 20.00
CA GLU A 134 -15.15 -7.01 20.97
C GLU A 134 -16.19 -7.51 21.96
N PHE A 135 -15.97 -7.27 23.23
CA PHE A 135 -16.89 -7.69 24.29
C PHE A 135 -17.07 -6.64 25.38
N SER A 136 -18.23 -6.68 25.99
CA SER A 136 -18.57 -5.90 27.17
C SER A 136 -19.49 -6.73 28.05
N PHE A 137 -19.12 -6.89 29.34
CA PHE A 137 -19.76 -7.74 30.28
C PHE A 137 -20.11 -6.99 31.58
N PHE A 138 -21.08 -7.53 32.34
CA PHE A 138 -21.46 -7.09 33.69
C PHE A 138 -21.79 -5.59 33.76
N GLU A 139 -22.83 -5.16 33.02
CA GLU A 139 -23.23 -3.75 32.93
C GLU A 139 -22.10 -2.83 32.47
N ASN A 140 -21.29 -3.28 31.49
CA ASN A 140 -20.14 -2.59 30.96
C ASN A 140 -18.98 -2.39 31.97
N LYS A 141 -18.91 -3.16 33.04
CA LYS A 141 -17.79 -3.09 34.00
C LYS A 141 -16.52 -3.69 33.46
N ILE A 142 -16.64 -4.69 32.57
CA ILE A 142 -15.48 -5.31 31.89
C ILE A 142 -15.66 -5.11 30.38
N ASN A 143 -14.75 -4.34 29.79
CA ASN A 143 -14.72 -4.08 28.34
C ASN A 143 -13.36 -4.48 27.78
N GLY A 144 -13.35 -5.07 26.59
CA GLY A 144 -12.12 -5.44 25.95
C GLY A 144 -12.30 -5.80 24.48
N SER A 145 -11.16 -5.94 23.81
CA SER A 145 -11.08 -6.53 22.47
C SER A 145 -9.86 -7.42 22.37
N VAL A 146 -10.00 -8.48 21.61
CA VAL A 146 -8.90 -9.36 21.21
C VAL A 146 -8.86 -9.37 19.68
N GLU A 147 -7.70 -9.08 19.12
CA GLU A 147 -7.52 -8.99 17.67
C GLU A 147 -6.29 -9.80 17.25
N TYR A 148 -6.46 -10.56 16.19
CA TYR A 148 -5.38 -11.17 15.44
C TYR A 148 -5.25 -10.46 14.11
N TYR A 149 -4.03 -10.07 13.75
CA TYR A 149 -3.76 -9.48 12.45
C TYR A 149 -2.60 -10.17 11.75
N ASN A 150 -2.69 -10.22 10.43
CA ASN A 150 -1.59 -10.62 9.55
C ASN A 150 -1.36 -9.51 8.53
N LYS A 151 -0.12 -9.04 8.44
CA LYS A 151 0.31 -8.01 7.51
C LYS A 151 1.34 -8.58 6.55
N GLU A 152 1.11 -8.42 5.25
CA GLU A 152 2.01 -8.85 4.20
C GLU A 152 2.31 -7.68 3.26
N SER A 153 3.59 -7.40 3.03
CA SER A 153 4.03 -6.44 2.02
C SER A 153 4.43 -7.20 0.77
N ILE A 154 3.85 -6.84 -0.37
CA ILE A 154 3.96 -7.51 -1.67
C ILE A 154 4.50 -6.50 -2.68
N ASP A 155 5.28 -6.97 -3.65
CA ASP A 155 5.88 -6.13 -4.69
C ASP A 155 6.73 -5.00 -4.08
N LEU A 156 7.53 -5.32 -3.06
CA LEU A 156 8.39 -4.36 -2.37
C LEU A 156 9.29 -3.62 -3.36
N ILE A 157 9.34 -2.31 -3.23
CA ILE A 157 10.24 -1.46 -4.02
C ILE A 157 11.62 -1.50 -3.36
N TYR A 158 12.59 -2.08 -4.06
CA TYR A 158 13.92 -2.35 -3.53
C TYR A 158 15.00 -2.02 -4.57
N ASP A 159 16.15 -1.56 -4.10
CA ASP A 159 17.34 -1.37 -4.92
C ASP A 159 18.08 -2.71 -5.05
N GLN A 160 17.75 -3.46 -6.12
CA GLN A 160 18.36 -4.76 -6.38
C GLN A 160 19.80 -4.58 -6.84
N PRO A 161 20.79 -5.16 -6.14
CA PRO A 161 22.19 -5.05 -6.53
C PRO A 161 22.46 -5.73 -7.88
N LEU A 162 23.28 -5.10 -8.68
CA LEU A 162 23.70 -5.61 -9.98
C LEU A 162 25.17 -6.06 -9.96
N ALA A 163 25.56 -6.88 -10.91
CA ALA A 163 26.95 -7.24 -11.09
C ALA A 163 27.74 -5.98 -11.50
N LEU A 164 28.93 -5.76 -10.92
CA LEU A 164 29.78 -4.60 -11.21
C LEU A 164 30.14 -4.47 -12.68
N SER A 165 30.15 -5.58 -13.43
CA SER A 165 30.37 -5.60 -14.88
C SER A 165 29.30 -4.85 -15.69
N THR A 166 28.14 -4.55 -15.09
CA THR A 166 27.08 -3.76 -15.75
C THR A 166 27.37 -2.27 -15.74
N GLY A 167 28.32 -1.81 -14.91
CA GLY A 167 28.62 -0.38 -14.72
C GLY A 167 27.67 0.38 -13.81
N ASN A 168 26.69 -0.31 -13.21
CA ASN A 168 25.74 0.24 -12.24
C ASN A 168 25.68 -0.63 -10.99
N GLU A 169 25.49 0.00 -9.84
CA GLU A 169 25.46 -0.71 -8.54
C GLU A 169 24.13 -1.43 -8.30
N SER A 170 23.02 -0.84 -8.70
CA SER A 170 21.69 -1.38 -8.46
C SER A 170 20.67 -0.93 -9.50
N VAL A 171 19.53 -1.59 -9.51
CA VAL A 171 18.31 -1.18 -10.22
C VAL A 171 17.13 -1.19 -9.25
N LYS A 172 16.34 -0.12 -9.27
CA LYS A 172 15.13 -0.03 -8.47
C LYS A 172 14.00 -0.81 -9.15
N THR A 173 13.52 -1.86 -8.50
CA THR A 173 12.49 -2.75 -9.05
C THR A 173 11.57 -3.28 -7.96
N ASN A 174 10.45 -3.89 -8.35
CA ASN A 174 9.56 -4.59 -7.41
C ASN A 174 10.08 -6.00 -7.15
N VAL A 175 10.29 -6.35 -5.88
CA VAL A 175 10.83 -7.67 -5.49
C VAL A 175 10.03 -8.29 -4.35
N GLY A 176 9.68 -9.56 -4.50
CA GLY A 176 9.23 -10.45 -3.43
C GLY A 176 8.08 -9.95 -2.54
N ALA A 177 7.96 -10.62 -1.42
CA ALA A 177 6.99 -10.30 -0.36
C ALA A 177 7.62 -10.56 1.03
N VAL A 178 7.15 -9.81 2.03
CA VAL A 178 7.53 -9.96 3.44
C VAL A 178 6.26 -10.05 4.29
N LYS A 179 6.23 -11.02 5.24
CA LYS A 179 5.17 -11.23 6.24
C LYS A 179 5.63 -10.80 7.61
#